data_5cd8d926e227160fbe1d30751062b205
#
_entry.id   5cd8d926e227160fbe1d30751062b205
#
_cell.length_a   1.000
_cell.length_b   1.000
_cell.length_c   1.000
_cell.angle_alpha   90.00
_cell.angle_beta   90.00
_cell.angle_gamma   90.00
#
_symmetry.space_group_name_H-M   'P 1'
#
loop_
_entity.id
_entity.type
_entity.pdbx_description
1 polymer ?
#
loop_
_entity_poly.entity_id
_entity_poly.type
_entity_poly.pdbx_seq_one_letter_code
_entity_poly.pdbx_strand_id
1 'polypeptide(L)'
;MTKEQELMNFLHQKVFDPILSSPSAPTKIKSGVNLTIARMNKLSAEKMVQYFWSALATDNAIAFSKQMKAEGLTRFEDVMEEFRDKFNDNWIKGR
;
A
#
# COMPACT_ATOMS: atom_id res chain seq x y z
N MET A 1 15.28 -7.29 9.86
CA MET A 1 14.34 -6.41 9.15
C MET A 1 13.55 -5.58 10.15
N THR A 2 13.45 -4.29 9.95
CA THR A 2 12.66 -3.43 10.84
C THR A 2 11.16 -3.58 10.52
N LYS A 3 10.30 -3.11 11.44
CA LYS A 3 8.86 -3.09 11.19
C LYS A 3 8.52 -2.25 9.97
N GLU A 4 9.20 -1.11 9.80
CA GLU A 4 9.01 -0.24 8.64
C GLU A 4 9.34 -0.97 7.35
N GLN A 5 10.45 -1.70 7.32
CA GLN A 5 10.85 -2.47 6.14
C GLN A 5 9.86 -3.59 5.85
N GLU A 6 9.40 -4.29 6.88
CA GLU A 6 8.45 -5.38 6.72
C GLU A 6 7.13 -4.88 6.11
N LEU A 7 6.62 -3.75 6.63
CA LEU A 7 5.39 -3.17 6.13
C LEU A 7 5.55 -2.67 4.69
N MET A 8 6.64 -1.95 4.41
CA MET A 8 6.88 -1.43 3.06
C MET A 8 7.10 -2.56 2.05
N ASN A 9 7.80 -3.63 2.44
CA ASN A 9 7.99 -4.79 1.57
C ASN A 9 6.65 -5.44 1.21
N PHE A 10 5.76 -5.56 2.18
CA PHE A 10 4.42 -6.08 1.94
C PHE A 10 3.68 -5.25 0.90
N LEU A 11 3.65 -3.93 1.09
CA LEU A 11 2.94 -3.04 0.17
C LEU A 11 3.59 -2.99 -1.21
N HIS A 12 4.92 -3.02 -1.29
CA HIS A 12 5.61 -3.10 -2.57
C HIS A 12 5.21 -4.37 -3.32
N GLN A 13 5.24 -5.50 -2.64
CA GLN A 13 4.93 -6.78 -3.27
C GLN A 13 3.48 -6.88 -3.71
N LYS A 14 2.55 -6.38 -2.91
CA LYS A 14 1.12 -6.56 -3.14
C LYS A 14 0.47 -5.46 -3.95
N VAL A 15 0.99 -4.23 -3.88
CA VAL A 15 0.33 -3.06 -4.46
C VAL A 15 1.27 -2.27 -5.37
N PHE A 16 2.38 -1.78 -4.83
CA PHE A 16 3.17 -0.76 -5.52
C PHE A 16 3.90 -1.30 -6.74
N ASP A 17 4.67 -2.38 -6.58
CA ASP A 17 5.47 -2.92 -7.68
C ASP A 17 4.61 -3.45 -8.83
N PRO A 18 3.51 -4.17 -8.58
CA PRO A 18 2.63 -4.59 -9.68
C PRO A 18 2.11 -3.41 -10.50
N ILE A 19 1.75 -2.31 -9.85
CA ILE A 19 1.26 -1.11 -10.56
C ILE A 19 2.40 -0.41 -11.29
N LEU A 20 3.54 -0.23 -10.62
CA LEU A 20 4.68 0.48 -11.20
C LEU A 20 5.28 -0.25 -12.40
N SER A 21 5.22 -1.57 -12.42
CA SER A 21 5.76 -2.36 -13.53
C SER A 21 4.74 -2.58 -14.64
N SER A 22 3.50 -2.15 -14.47
CA SER A 22 2.47 -2.32 -15.49
C SER A 22 2.66 -1.32 -16.64
N PRO A 23 2.77 -1.80 -17.89
CA PRO A 23 2.87 -0.87 -19.03
C PRO A 23 1.57 -0.12 -19.32
N SER A 24 0.44 -0.60 -18.84
CA SER A 24 -0.86 0.02 -19.08
C SER A 24 -1.29 0.98 -17.97
N ALA A 25 -0.55 1.04 -16.85
CA ALA A 25 -0.90 1.97 -15.79
C ALA A 25 -0.60 3.42 -16.19
N PRO A 26 -1.57 4.34 -16.04
CA PRO A 26 -1.34 5.74 -16.38
C PRO A 26 -0.22 6.36 -15.55
N THR A 27 0.49 7.33 -16.15
CA THR A 27 1.55 8.06 -15.46
C THR A 27 1.06 8.70 -14.17
N LYS A 28 -0.16 9.22 -14.17
CA LYS A 28 -0.75 9.85 -12.98
C LYS A 28 -0.85 8.86 -11.81
N ILE A 29 -1.24 7.62 -12.09
CA ILE A 29 -1.33 6.59 -11.04
C ILE A 29 0.05 6.21 -10.56
N LYS A 30 1.02 6.02 -11.47
CA LYS A 30 2.39 5.72 -11.09
C LYS A 30 3.01 6.82 -10.25
N SER A 31 2.76 8.08 -10.60
CA SER A 31 3.22 9.22 -9.81
C SER A 31 2.61 9.22 -8.42
N GLY A 32 1.33 8.89 -8.30
CA GLY A 32 0.65 8.77 -7.02
C GLY A 32 1.25 7.68 -6.15
N VAL A 33 1.57 6.54 -6.74
CA VAL A 33 2.23 5.44 -6.02
C VAL A 33 3.60 5.88 -5.52
N ASN A 34 4.41 6.50 -6.37
CA ASN A 34 5.74 6.97 -5.99
C ASN A 34 5.68 8.01 -4.88
N LEU A 35 4.71 8.93 -4.92
CA LEU A 35 4.50 9.92 -3.87
C LEU A 35 4.12 9.26 -2.55
N THR A 36 3.24 8.27 -2.59
CA THR A 36 2.85 7.50 -1.42
C THR A 36 4.05 6.80 -0.78
N ILE A 37 4.87 6.15 -1.60
CA ILE A 37 6.09 5.48 -1.13
C ILE A 37 7.01 6.48 -0.45
N ALA A 38 7.25 7.63 -1.08
CA ALA A 38 8.14 8.65 -0.54
C ALA A 38 7.64 9.19 0.80
N ARG A 39 6.34 9.38 0.94
CA ARG A 39 5.74 9.86 2.19
C ARG A 39 5.82 8.82 3.29
N MET A 40 5.50 7.57 2.96
CA MET A 40 5.51 6.49 3.96
C MET A 40 6.91 6.20 4.46
N ASN A 41 7.92 6.29 3.61
CA ASN A 41 9.31 6.04 4.00
C ASN A 41 9.82 6.96 5.11
N LYS A 42 9.14 8.06 5.37
CA LYS A 42 9.51 9.01 6.42
C LYS A 42 8.80 8.77 7.74
N LEU A 43 7.92 7.79 7.78
CA LEU A 43 7.06 7.53 8.93
C LEU A 43 7.54 6.35 9.75
N SER A 44 7.17 6.33 11.04
CA SER A 44 7.32 5.13 11.86
C SER A 44 6.28 4.08 11.43
N ALA A 45 6.47 2.83 11.84
CA ALA A 45 5.56 1.75 11.49
C ALA A 45 4.11 2.07 11.89
N GLU A 46 3.89 2.57 13.10
CA GLU A 46 2.55 2.94 13.56
C GLU A 46 1.93 4.01 12.66
N LYS A 47 2.70 5.03 12.32
CA LYS A 47 2.21 6.11 11.46
C LYS A 47 2.01 5.64 10.02
N MET A 48 2.80 4.68 9.55
CA MET A 48 2.58 4.06 8.24
C MET A 48 1.22 3.39 8.18
N VAL A 49 0.84 2.63 9.21
CA VAL A 49 -0.47 1.98 9.28
C VAL A 49 -1.58 3.03 9.26
N GLN A 50 -1.44 4.08 10.06
CA GLN A 50 -2.43 5.17 10.09
C GLN A 50 -2.55 5.87 8.74
N TYR A 51 -1.42 6.13 8.09
CA TYR A 51 -1.40 6.75 6.78
C TYR A 51 -2.11 5.89 5.74
N PHE A 52 -1.84 4.59 5.74
CA PHE A 52 -2.46 3.67 4.81
C PHE A 52 -3.99 3.70 4.95
N TRP A 53 -4.50 3.59 6.19
CA TRP A 53 -5.93 3.63 6.41
C TRP A 53 -6.55 4.97 6.04
N SER A 54 -5.87 6.08 6.31
CA SER A 54 -6.33 7.42 5.91
C SER A 54 -6.40 7.54 4.39
N ALA A 55 -5.41 6.99 3.69
CA ALA A 55 -5.36 7.04 2.24
C ALA A 55 -6.49 6.26 1.59
N LEU A 56 -7.01 5.22 2.25
CA LEU A 56 -8.11 4.42 1.71
C LEU A 56 -9.41 5.20 1.57
N ALA A 57 -9.54 6.32 2.27
CA ALA A 57 -10.71 7.19 2.15
C ALA A 57 -10.58 8.21 1.02
N THR A 58 -9.52 8.15 0.23
CA THR A 58 -9.26 9.11 -0.84
C THR A 58 -9.59 8.55 -2.22
N ASP A 59 -9.70 9.45 -3.20
CA ASP A 59 -9.91 9.06 -4.60
C ASP A 59 -8.74 8.23 -5.15
N ASN A 60 -7.54 8.41 -4.60
CA ASN A 60 -6.38 7.63 -5.01
C ASN A 60 -6.56 6.14 -4.71
N ALA A 61 -7.18 5.80 -3.59
CA ALA A 61 -7.45 4.40 -3.26
C ALA A 61 -8.41 3.77 -4.27
N ILE A 62 -9.43 4.52 -4.68
CA ILE A 62 -10.38 4.06 -5.70
C ILE A 62 -9.64 3.81 -7.02
N ALA A 63 -8.78 4.73 -7.41
CA ALA A 63 -7.99 4.61 -8.64
C ALA A 63 -7.06 3.39 -8.59
N PHE A 64 -6.40 3.16 -7.46
CA PHE A 64 -5.53 1.99 -7.28
C PHE A 64 -6.33 0.69 -7.36
N SER A 65 -7.50 0.65 -6.72
CA SER A 65 -8.37 -0.53 -6.75
C SER A 65 -8.80 -0.86 -8.18
N LYS A 66 -9.21 0.14 -8.94
CA LYS A 66 -9.60 -0.05 -10.33
C LYS A 66 -8.44 -0.53 -11.19
N GLN A 67 -7.25 0.05 -10.97
CA GLN A 67 -6.06 -0.34 -11.73
C GLN A 67 -5.68 -1.79 -11.45
N MET A 68 -5.68 -2.21 -10.19
CA MET A 68 -5.36 -3.57 -9.81
C MET A 68 -6.36 -4.56 -10.43
N LYS A 69 -7.63 -4.21 -10.43
CA LYS A 69 -8.66 -5.05 -11.06
C LYS A 69 -8.46 -5.16 -12.57
N ALA A 70 -8.14 -4.05 -13.22
CA ALA A 70 -7.91 -4.03 -14.68
C ALA A 70 -6.71 -4.88 -15.07
N GLU A 71 -5.70 -4.97 -14.19
CA GLU A 71 -4.50 -5.76 -14.43
C GLU A 71 -4.66 -7.24 -14.06
N GLY A 72 -5.82 -7.64 -13.55
CA GLY A 72 -6.03 -9.02 -13.11
C GLY A 72 -5.24 -9.38 -11.85
N LEU A 73 -4.87 -8.39 -11.05
CA LEU A 73 -4.11 -8.59 -9.82
C LEU A 73 -5.02 -8.97 -8.66
N THR A 74 -4.40 -9.32 -7.52
CA THR A 74 -5.14 -9.57 -6.27
C THR A 74 -6.06 -8.38 -5.99
N ARG A 75 -7.30 -8.67 -5.58
CA ARG A 75 -8.26 -7.61 -5.27
C ARG A 75 -7.74 -6.73 -4.15
N PHE A 76 -7.94 -5.42 -4.29
CA PHE A 76 -7.48 -4.46 -3.30
C PHE A 76 -8.11 -4.73 -1.93
N GLU A 77 -9.37 -5.16 -1.90
CA GLU A 77 -10.07 -5.51 -0.67
C GLU A 77 -9.38 -6.66 0.06
N ASP A 78 -8.90 -7.65 -0.69
CA ASP A 78 -8.18 -8.79 -0.11
C ASP A 78 -6.84 -8.37 0.46
N VAL A 79 -6.15 -7.45 -0.22
CA VAL A 79 -4.89 -6.86 0.30
C VAL A 79 -5.15 -6.10 1.59
N MET A 80 -6.26 -5.36 1.67
CA MET A 80 -6.64 -4.64 2.88
C MET A 80 -6.88 -5.56 4.06
N GLU A 81 -7.59 -6.67 3.84
CA GLU A 81 -7.83 -7.65 4.90
C GLU A 81 -6.51 -8.26 5.38
N GLU A 82 -5.65 -8.64 4.45
CA GLU A 82 -4.35 -9.21 4.77
C GLU A 82 -3.49 -8.20 5.52
N PHE A 83 -3.52 -6.94 5.10
CA PHE A 83 -2.80 -5.85 5.78
C PHE A 83 -3.31 -5.67 7.21
N ARG A 84 -4.63 -5.64 7.41
CA ARG A 84 -5.22 -5.50 8.73
C ARG A 84 -4.83 -6.64 9.65
N ASP A 85 -4.87 -7.87 9.14
CA ASP A 85 -4.54 -9.04 9.94
C ASP A 85 -3.06 -9.09 10.30
N LYS A 86 -2.19 -8.68 9.38
CA LYS A 86 -0.76 -8.73 9.57
C LYS A 86 -0.22 -7.57 10.40
N PHE A 87 -0.72 -6.36 10.16
CA PHE A 87 -0.23 -5.13 10.81
C PHE A 87 -1.24 -4.57 11.80
N ASN A 88 -1.70 -5.43 12.69
CA ASN A 88 -2.65 -5.09 13.74
C ASN A 88 -1.95 -4.45 14.95
N ASP A 89 -2.74 -4.07 15.95
CA ASP A 89 -2.21 -3.43 17.17
C ASP A 89 -1.18 -4.30 17.87
N ASN A 90 -1.37 -5.61 17.88
CA ASN A 90 -0.42 -6.53 18.51
C ASN A 90 0.94 -6.49 17.78
N TRP A 91 0.91 -6.43 16.47
CA TRP A 91 2.14 -6.30 15.69
C TRP A 91 2.83 -4.97 15.96
N ILE A 92 2.07 -3.88 16.01
CA ILE A 92 2.61 -2.53 16.24
C ILE A 92 3.25 -2.44 17.63
N LYS A 93 2.57 -2.95 18.65
CA LYS A 93 3.02 -2.86 20.04
C LYS A 93 3.97 -3.97 20.44
N GLY A 94 4.02 -5.03 19.68
CA GLY A 94 4.70 -6.27 20.04
C GLY A 94 6.21 -6.23 19.87
N ARG A 95 6.86 -5.22 20.25
CA ARG A 95 8.31 -5.01 20.27
C ARG A 95 8.70 -3.71 19.71
#